data_a13381004e2e9f0d494285f957688c5b
#
_entry.id   a13381004e2e9f0d494285f957688c5b
#
_cell.length_a   1.000
_cell.length_b   1.000
_cell.length_c   1.000
_cell.angle_alpha   90.00
_cell.angle_beta   90.00
_cell.angle_gamma   90.00
#
_symmetry.space_group_name_H-M   'P 1'
#
loop_
_entity.id
_entity.type
_entity.pdbx_description
1 polymer ?
#
loop_
_entity_poly.entity_id
_entity_poly.type
_entity_poly.pdbx_seq_one_letter_code
_entity_poly.pdbx_strand_id
1 'polypeptide(L)'
;VGGGAIGLELGSELANKGIKVTIAEMMPQLFPRSFDKEMSDKFQEHLEEKNVTILTSSAVESINGDEKVESVTIDGQQRPADMVILSTGVRAETKLAESIGCKLGRFAIEVDEHMETSVKDVYAAGDCVEVVSAITGEKTPSPLGTTAVRQGIILAKHLTGHDIEFKPVLNSTVSQIGRMEMGAVGITQQEAENMDIDVVVSNIESLSKARYYPGSKPLYLKLISKLDATIIGCQMFGQEAVAERVDTMTAIISQKLKCSEV
;
A
#
# COMPACT_ATOMS: atom_id res chain seq x y z
N VAL A 1 4.38 -15.47 4.55
CA VAL A 1 3.46 -14.95 5.57
C VAL A 1 3.24 -13.47 5.34
N GLY A 2 1.96 -13.06 5.18
CA GLY A 2 1.53 -11.70 4.85
C GLY A 2 1.04 -11.56 3.41
N GLY A 3 -0.21 -11.12 3.24
CA GLY A 3 -0.92 -10.92 1.96
C GLY A 3 -0.88 -9.48 1.44
N GLY A 4 0.13 -8.71 1.82
CA GLY A 4 0.44 -7.39 1.25
C GLY A 4 1.26 -7.49 -0.04
N ALA A 5 1.62 -6.33 -0.63
CA ALA A 5 2.35 -6.24 -1.90
C ALA A 5 3.59 -7.14 -1.93
N ILE A 6 4.49 -7.00 -0.95
CA ILE A 6 5.76 -7.76 -0.90
C ILE A 6 5.53 -9.28 -0.92
N GLY A 7 4.58 -9.76 -0.09
CA GLY A 7 4.30 -11.19 0.01
C GLY A 7 3.68 -11.76 -1.25
N LEU A 8 2.81 -11.00 -1.90
CA LEU A 8 2.14 -11.39 -3.13
C LEU A 8 3.07 -11.33 -4.34
N GLU A 9 3.84 -10.25 -4.52
CA GLU A 9 4.83 -10.13 -5.60
C GLU A 9 5.84 -11.27 -5.54
N LEU A 10 6.46 -11.48 -4.37
CA LEU A 10 7.47 -12.51 -4.21
C LEU A 10 6.86 -13.92 -4.33
N GLY A 11 5.68 -14.15 -3.75
CA GLY A 11 4.97 -15.42 -3.86
C GLY A 11 4.63 -15.78 -5.30
N SER A 12 4.15 -14.81 -6.07
CA SER A 12 3.86 -14.95 -7.49
C SER A 12 5.12 -15.28 -8.30
N GLU A 13 6.22 -14.56 -8.09
CA GLU A 13 7.48 -14.82 -8.80
C GLU A 13 8.08 -16.19 -8.47
N LEU A 14 7.97 -16.65 -7.23
CA LEU A 14 8.38 -18.00 -6.84
C LEU A 14 7.51 -19.07 -7.51
N ALA A 15 6.20 -18.86 -7.56
CA ALA A 15 5.26 -19.75 -8.22
C ALA A 15 5.52 -19.86 -9.74
N ASN A 16 5.86 -18.73 -10.39
CA ASN A 16 6.26 -18.69 -11.80
C ASN A 16 7.53 -19.52 -12.09
N LYS A 17 8.39 -19.71 -11.07
CA LYS A 17 9.57 -20.59 -11.14
C LYS A 17 9.24 -22.05 -10.82
N GLY A 18 7.97 -22.40 -10.66
CA GLY A 18 7.50 -23.75 -10.37
C GLY A 18 7.53 -24.16 -8.89
N ILE A 19 7.81 -23.23 -7.98
CA ILE A 19 7.77 -23.45 -6.54
C ILE A 19 6.31 -23.46 -6.09
N LYS A 20 5.95 -24.42 -5.23
CA LYS A 20 4.62 -24.46 -4.60
C LYS A 20 4.60 -23.45 -3.45
N VAL A 21 3.73 -22.44 -3.55
CA VAL A 21 3.64 -21.35 -2.59
C VAL A 21 2.32 -21.38 -1.83
N THR A 22 2.38 -21.16 -0.52
CA THR A 22 1.20 -20.86 0.31
C THR A 22 1.38 -19.47 0.91
N ILE A 23 0.44 -18.59 0.67
CA ILE A 23 0.38 -17.24 1.26
C ILE A 23 -0.64 -17.29 2.40
N ALA A 24 -0.20 -17.07 3.63
CA ALA A 24 -1.07 -16.97 4.81
C ALA A 24 -1.17 -15.50 5.23
N GLU A 25 -2.40 -14.98 5.24
CA GLU A 25 -2.75 -13.63 5.66
C GLU A 25 -3.70 -13.68 6.86
N MET A 26 -3.33 -13.03 7.94
CA MET A 26 -4.11 -12.98 9.18
C MET A 26 -5.42 -12.21 9.01
N MET A 27 -5.39 -11.17 8.19
CA MET A 27 -6.58 -10.36 7.88
C MET A 27 -7.53 -11.11 6.93
N PRO A 28 -8.84 -10.77 6.91
CA PRO A 28 -9.83 -11.46 6.07
C PRO A 28 -9.72 -11.14 4.59
N GLN A 29 -8.65 -10.47 4.13
CA GLN A 29 -8.46 -10.03 2.76
C GLN A 29 -6.99 -9.81 2.42
N LEU A 30 -6.67 -9.81 1.13
CA LEU A 30 -5.39 -9.35 0.60
C LEU A 30 -5.33 -7.81 0.58
N PHE A 31 -4.13 -7.24 0.58
CA PHE A 31 -3.90 -5.79 0.57
C PHE A 31 -4.76 -5.01 1.59
N PRO A 32 -4.81 -5.43 2.87
CA PRO A 32 -5.78 -4.89 3.84
C PRO A 32 -5.64 -3.39 4.13
N ARG A 33 -4.55 -2.76 3.68
CA ARG A 33 -4.31 -1.32 3.84
C ARG A 33 -4.58 -0.49 2.57
N SER A 34 -4.75 -1.14 1.42
CA SER A 34 -4.83 -0.44 0.13
C SER A 34 -6.13 -0.72 -0.61
N PHE A 35 -6.76 -1.85 -0.33
CA PHE A 35 -8.03 -2.25 -0.95
C PHE A 35 -9.12 -2.43 0.09
N ASP A 36 -10.31 -2.00 -0.26
CA ASP A 36 -11.54 -2.43 0.41
C ASP A 36 -11.83 -3.90 0.08
N LYS A 37 -12.61 -4.55 0.94
CA LYS A 37 -12.78 -6.00 0.90
C LYS A 37 -13.30 -6.51 -0.45
N GLU A 38 -14.29 -5.87 -1.03
CA GLU A 38 -14.89 -6.29 -2.31
C GLU A 38 -13.90 -6.17 -3.48
N MET A 39 -13.00 -5.18 -3.45
CA MET A 39 -11.92 -5.05 -4.45
C MET A 39 -10.86 -6.13 -4.26
N SER A 40 -10.51 -6.42 -3.01
CA SER A 40 -9.58 -7.50 -2.66
C SER A 40 -10.12 -8.87 -3.05
N ASP A 41 -11.40 -9.15 -2.79
CA ASP A 41 -12.03 -10.43 -3.13
C ASP A 41 -12.05 -10.64 -4.65
N LYS A 42 -12.48 -9.62 -5.41
CA LYS A 42 -12.42 -9.65 -6.87
C LYS A 42 -11.01 -9.82 -7.41
N PHE A 43 -10.02 -9.14 -6.81
CA PHE A 43 -8.62 -9.32 -7.19
C PHE A 43 -8.17 -10.76 -6.94
N GLN A 44 -8.51 -11.33 -5.78
CA GLN A 44 -8.16 -12.71 -5.44
C GLN A 44 -8.78 -13.72 -6.40
N GLU A 45 -10.04 -13.52 -6.84
CA GLU A 45 -10.70 -14.35 -7.84
C GLU A 45 -9.98 -14.35 -9.19
N HIS A 46 -9.36 -13.22 -9.56
CA HIS A 46 -8.62 -13.07 -10.81
C HIS A 46 -7.14 -13.44 -10.70
N LEU A 47 -6.66 -13.66 -9.49
CA LEU A 47 -5.27 -14.08 -9.21
C LEU A 47 -5.15 -15.60 -9.39
N GLU A 48 -5.47 -16.09 -10.58
CA GLU A 48 -5.31 -17.49 -10.97
C GLU A 48 -3.83 -17.80 -11.26
N GLU A 49 -3.05 -17.99 -10.23
CA GLU A 49 -1.68 -18.48 -10.37
C GLU A 49 -1.61 -19.98 -10.05
N LYS A 50 -1.11 -20.75 -11.00
CA LYS A 50 -0.77 -22.15 -10.77
C LYS A 50 0.29 -22.19 -9.67
N ASN A 51 0.12 -23.12 -8.71
CA ASN A 51 1.00 -23.32 -7.57
C ASN A 51 0.95 -22.28 -6.44
N VAL A 52 0.01 -21.34 -6.44
CA VAL A 52 -0.25 -20.45 -5.29
C VAL A 52 -1.52 -20.87 -4.56
N THR A 53 -1.41 -21.07 -3.26
CA THR A 53 -2.56 -21.23 -2.35
C THR A 53 -2.65 -20.00 -1.47
N ILE A 54 -3.79 -19.34 -1.43
CA ILE A 54 -4.04 -18.16 -0.59
C ILE A 54 -4.95 -18.57 0.56
N LEU A 55 -4.54 -18.25 1.78
CA LEU A 55 -5.27 -18.46 3.01
C LEU A 55 -5.44 -17.10 3.68
N THR A 56 -6.64 -16.55 3.65
CA THR A 56 -7.02 -15.35 4.40
C THR A 56 -7.63 -15.75 5.74
N SER A 57 -7.72 -14.83 6.71
CA SER A 57 -8.11 -15.10 8.10
C SER A 57 -7.30 -16.23 8.74
N SER A 58 -6.03 -16.37 8.35
CA SER A 58 -5.18 -17.50 8.69
C SER A 58 -3.89 -17.02 9.34
N ALA A 59 -3.78 -17.25 10.64
CA ALA A 59 -2.63 -16.85 11.44
C ALA A 59 -1.54 -17.93 11.41
N VAL A 60 -0.29 -17.52 11.17
CA VAL A 60 0.88 -18.37 11.39
C VAL A 60 1.25 -18.31 12.87
N GLU A 61 1.19 -19.45 13.54
CA GLU A 61 1.42 -19.58 14.99
C GLU A 61 2.87 -19.92 15.32
N SER A 62 3.48 -20.80 14.50
CA SER A 62 4.86 -21.21 14.66
C SER A 62 5.53 -21.64 13.38
N ILE A 63 6.85 -21.51 13.35
CA ILE A 63 7.74 -22.09 12.35
C ILE A 63 8.51 -23.18 13.07
N ASN A 64 8.44 -24.41 12.55
CA ASN A 64 8.95 -25.58 13.22
C ASN A 64 10.11 -26.22 12.43
N GLY A 65 11.06 -26.79 13.14
CA GLY A 65 12.26 -27.48 12.65
C GLY A 65 13.39 -27.28 13.64
N ASP A 66 14.43 -28.09 13.54
CA ASP A 66 15.61 -28.00 14.39
C ASP A 66 16.74 -27.22 13.70
N GLU A 67 17.47 -27.80 12.76
CA GLU A 67 18.54 -27.13 12.01
C GLU A 67 18.02 -26.31 10.81
N LYS A 68 16.84 -26.65 10.31
CA LYS A 68 16.17 -25.99 9.17
C LYS A 68 14.66 -25.97 9.35
N VAL A 69 13.98 -25.15 8.59
CA VAL A 69 12.52 -25.17 8.52
C VAL A 69 12.04 -26.50 7.97
N GLU A 70 11.08 -27.12 8.63
CA GLU A 70 10.43 -28.37 8.23
C GLU A 70 8.93 -28.21 8.04
N SER A 71 8.31 -27.31 8.81
CA SER A 71 6.87 -27.05 8.73
C SER A 71 6.49 -25.71 9.35
N VAL A 72 5.26 -25.29 9.08
CA VAL A 72 4.61 -24.12 9.65
C VAL A 72 3.27 -24.53 10.23
N THR A 73 2.93 -24.05 11.42
CA THR A 73 1.59 -24.23 11.99
C THR A 73 0.73 -23.01 11.63
N ILE A 74 -0.38 -23.27 10.95
CA ILE A 74 -1.38 -22.29 10.51
C ILE A 74 -2.75 -22.78 11.00
N ASP A 75 -3.44 -21.98 11.80
CA ASP A 75 -4.75 -22.30 12.39
C ASP A 75 -4.78 -23.69 13.06
N GLY A 76 -3.76 -23.98 13.86
CA GLY A 76 -3.60 -25.26 14.57
C GLY A 76 -3.20 -26.45 13.65
N GLN A 77 -3.04 -26.25 12.34
CA GLN A 77 -2.65 -27.30 11.39
C GLN A 77 -1.19 -27.16 10.97
N GLN A 78 -0.44 -28.24 11.16
CA GLN A 78 0.94 -28.32 10.69
C GLN A 78 1.00 -28.59 9.19
N ARG A 79 1.72 -27.74 8.45
CA ARG A 79 1.93 -27.84 7.00
C ARG A 79 3.42 -27.92 6.69
N PRO A 80 3.88 -28.89 5.88
CA PRO A 80 5.27 -28.97 5.46
C PRO A 80 5.72 -27.69 4.74
N ALA A 81 6.95 -27.24 5.04
CA ALA A 81 7.55 -26.09 4.39
C ALA A 81 9.09 -26.21 4.38
N ASP A 82 9.68 -25.93 3.24
CA ASP A 82 11.14 -25.92 3.05
C ASP A 82 11.72 -24.52 3.27
N MET A 83 10.89 -23.49 3.13
CA MET A 83 11.25 -22.08 3.32
C MET A 83 10.04 -21.30 3.84
N VAL A 84 10.29 -20.34 4.71
CA VAL A 84 9.29 -19.37 5.19
C VAL A 84 9.80 -17.96 4.96
N ILE A 85 8.97 -17.15 4.31
CA ILE A 85 9.24 -15.73 4.07
C ILE A 85 8.25 -14.91 4.91
N LEU A 86 8.78 -14.02 5.75
CA LEU A 86 8.00 -13.14 6.58
C LEU A 86 7.90 -11.76 5.89
N SER A 87 6.68 -11.39 5.50
CA SER A 87 6.35 -10.09 4.88
C SER A 87 5.16 -9.43 5.60
N THR A 88 5.21 -9.45 6.93
CA THR A 88 4.12 -9.03 7.83
C THR A 88 4.04 -7.52 8.04
N GLY A 89 4.66 -6.75 7.17
CA GLY A 89 4.73 -5.30 7.20
C GLY A 89 6.01 -4.77 7.85
N VAL A 90 6.12 -3.44 7.84
CA VAL A 90 7.28 -2.71 8.37
C VAL A 90 6.84 -1.76 9.48
N ARG A 91 7.77 -1.46 10.37
CA ARG A 91 7.62 -0.45 11.42
C ARG A 91 8.83 0.47 11.39
N ALA A 92 8.62 1.74 11.70
CA ALA A 92 9.70 2.69 11.86
C ALA A 92 10.65 2.26 12.97
N GLU A 93 11.97 2.32 12.71
CA GLU A 93 12.98 2.17 13.74
C GLU A 93 13.22 3.56 14.36
N THR A 94 12.84 3.73 15.62
CA THR A 94 12.82 5.04 16.30
C THR A 94 13.80 5.14 17.47
N LYS A 95 14.44 4.03 17.87
CA LYS A 95 15.26 3.97 19.10
C LYS A 95 16.37 5.01 19.13
N LEU A 96 17.05 5.26 18.01
CA LEU A 96 18.09 6.29 17.96
C LEU A 96 17.50 7.68 18.21
N ALA A 97 16.40 8.01 17.56
CA ALA A 97 15.71 9.29 17.72
C ALA A 97 15.21 9.48 19.17
N GLU A 98 14.63 8.43 19.76
CA GLU A 98 14.23 8.42 21.17
C GLU A 98 15.42 8.69 22.12
N SER A 99 16.57 8.05 21.86
CA SER A 99 17.77 8.18 22.71
C SER A 99 18.35 9.59 22.75
N ILE A 100 18.07 10.42 21.75
CA ILE A 100 18.50 11.82 21.66
C ILE A 100 17.38 12.81 21.95
N GLY A 101 16.20 12.33 22.34
CA GLY A 101 15.07 13.15 22.81
C GLY A 101 14.15 13.66 21.69
N CYS A 102 14.18 13.10 20.48
CA CYS A 102 13.22 13.43 19.44
C CYS A 102 11.80 13.00 19.85
N LYS A 103 10.82 13.84 19.54
CA LYS A 103 9.41 13.54 19.74
C LYS A 103 8.96 12.48 18.74
N LEU A 104 8.24 11.49 19.24
CA LEU A 104 7.58 10.48 18.40
C LEU A 104 6.09 10.78 18.29
N GLY A 105 5.56 10.59 17.11
CA GLY A 105 4.14 10.59 16.85
C GLY A 105 3.52 9.21 17.05
N ARG A 106 2.36 9.02 16.45
CA ARG A 106 1.63 7.76 16.53
C ARG A 106 2.32 6.61 15.77
N PHE A 107 3.01 6.92 14.69
CA PHE A 107 3.54 5.92 13.76
C PHE A 107 5.06 5.90 13.68
N ALA A 108 5.72 7.06 13.84
CA ALA A 108 7.14 7.25 13.58
C ALA A 108 7.66 8.53 14.23
N ILE A 109 8.84 8.98 13.82
CA ILE A 109 9.44 10.25 14.28
C ILE A 109 8.60 11.43 13.73
N GLU A 110 8.23 12.38 14.60
CA GLU A 110 7.61 13.63 14.16
C GLU A 110 8.66 14.55 13.52
N VAL A 111 8.31 15.07 12.35
CA VAL A 111 9.08 16.10 11.66
C VAL A 111 8.15 17.20 11.14
N ASP A 112 8.73 18.38 10.92
CA ASP A 112 8.07 19.47 10.23
C ASP A 112 8.14 19.33 8.69
N GLU A 113 7.70 20.36 7.97
CA GLU A 113 7.71 20.39 6.49
C GLU A 113 9.12 20.49 5.88
N HIS A 114 10.14 20.77 6.68
CA HIS A 114 11.55 20.80 6.30
C HIS A 114 12.33 19.54 6.73
N MET A 115 11.62 18.55 7.29
CA MET A 115 12.20 17.32 7.85
C MET A 115 13.00 17.53 9.14
N GLU A 116 12.87 18.67 9.82
CA GLU A 116 13.48 18.91 11.12
C GLU A 116 12.66 18.21 12.21
N THR A 117 13.34 17.56 13.16
CA THR A 117 12.71 16.92 14.31
C THR A 117 12.43 17.93 15.43
N SER A 118 11.87 17.49 16.54
CA SER A 118 11.71 18.34 17.74
C SER A 118 13.03 18.74 18.41
N VAL A 119 14.15 18.15 18.01
CA VAL A 119 15.49 18.49 18.47
C VAL A 119 16.15 19.34 17.40
N LYS A 120 16.51 20.57 17.78
CA LYS A 120 17.10 21.56 16.86
C LYS A 120 18.32 20.99 16.12
N ASP A 121 18.42 21.28 14.82
CA ASP A 121 19.49 20.86 13.92
C ASP A 121 19.61 19.32 13.75
N VAL A 122 18.53 18.57 14.13
CA VAL A 122 18.41 17.14 13.91
C VAL A 122 17.27 16.89 12.93
N TYR A 123 17.57 16.18 11.85
CA TYR A 123 16.65 15.91 10.75
C TYR A 123 16.41 14.41 10.61
N ALA A 124 15.21 14.04 10.15
CA ALA A 124 14.87 12.66 9.84
C ALA A 124 14.04 12.59 8.54
N ALA A 125 14.27 11.57 7.73
CA ALA A 125 13.57 11.37 6.46
C ALA A 125 13.47 9.88 6.11
N GLY A 126 12.52 9.51 5.26
CA GLY A 126 12.26 8.14 4.82
C GLY A 126 11.24 7.43 5.70
N ASP A 127 11.33 6.10 5.75
CA ASP A 127 10.34 5.24 6.40
C ASP A 127 10.26 5.43 7.93
N CYS A 128 11.25 6.10 8.52
CA CYS A 128 11.33 6.36 9.96
C CYS A 128 10.54 7.59 10.42
N VAL A 129 9.95 8.36 9.50
CA VAL A 129 9.15 9.55 9.84
C VAL A 129 7.69 9.38 9.47
N GLU A 130 6.80 10.04 10.19
CA GLU A 130 5.41 10.18 9.77
C GLU A 130 5.21 11.43 8.91
N VAL A 131 4.25 11.33 8.01
CA VAL A 131 3.90 12.39 7.06
C VAL A 131 2.45 12.84 7.27
N VAL A 132 2.03 13.88 6.55
CA VAL A 132 0.65 14.35 6.55
C VAL A 132 -0.09 13.79 5.34
N SER A 133 -1.29 13.24 5.56
CA SER A 133 -2.20 12.85 4.48
C SER A 133 -2.78 14.08 3.79
N ALA A 134 -2.72 14.13 2.48
CA ALA A 134 -3.32 15.21 1.68
C ALA A 134 -4.87 15.19 1.70
N ILE A 135 -5.46 14.06 2.11
CA ILE A 135 -6.92 13.88 2.14
C ILE A 135 -7.50 14.27 3.51
N THR A 136 -6.87 13.75 4.58
CA THR A 136 -7.43 13.88 5.93
C THR A 136 -6.78 15.01 6.75
N GLY A 137 -5.57 15.44 6.36
CA GLY A 137 -4.76 16.36 7.17
C GLY A 137 -4.09 15.68 8.38
N GLU A 138 -4.38 14.42 8.63
CA GLU A 138 -3.86 13.67 9.77
C GLU A 138 -2.48 13.07 9.47
N LYS A 139 -1.74 12.79 10.54
CA LYS A 139 -0.47 12.07 10.43
C LYS A 139 -0.70 10.63 10.01
N THR A 140 0.15 10.15 9.08
CA THR A 140 0.07 8.79 8.50
C THR A 140 1.47 8.26 8.21
N PRO A 141 1.70 6.94 8.22
CA PRO A 141 2.93 6.38 7.70
C PRO A 141 2.93 6.41 6.16
N SER A 142 4.11 6.54 5.58
CA SER A 142 4.30 6.42 4.11
C SER A 142 5.61 5.68 3.81
N PRO A 143 5.68 4.37 4.09
CA PRO A 143 6.88 3.58 3.86
C PRO A 143 7.03 3.25 2.36
N LEU A 144 7.24 4.29 1.56
CA LEU A 144 7.38 4.23 0.11
C LEU A 144 8.72 4.86 -0.31
N GLY A 145 9.48 4.15 -1.12
CA GLY A 145 10.77 4.63 -1.64
C GLY A 145 10.65 5.98 -2.36
N THR A 146 9.55 6.21 -3.08
CA THR A 146 9.27 7.50 -3.75
C THR A 146 9.09 8.63 -2.75
N THR A 147 8.43 8.40 -1.62
CA THR A 147 8.28 9.36 -0.52
C THR A 147 9.65 9.65 0.10
N ALA A 148 10.43 8.62 0.42
CA ALA A 148 11.77 8.76 1.00
C ALA A 148 12.71 9.58 0.11
N VAL A 149 12.73 9.32 -1.20
CA VAL A 149 13.55 10.08 -2.17
C VAL A 149 13.12 11.55 -2.21
N ARG A 150 11.82 11.84 -2.24
CA ARG A 150 11.31 13.22 -2.25
C ARG A 150 11.66 13.96 -0.98
N GLN A 151 11.54 13.32 0.18
CA GLN A 151 11.96 13.89 1.47
C GLN A 151 13.45 14.19 1.49
N GLY A 152 14.30 13.28 1.02
CA GLY A 152 15.73 13.48 0.91
C GLY A 152 16.11 14.67 0.01
N ILE A 153 15.40 14.86 -1.11
CA ILE A 153 15.59 16.01 -2.01
C ILE A 153 15.19 17.32 -1.32
N ILE A 154 14.05 17.34 -0.64
CA ILE A 154 13.58 18.53 0.10
C ILE A 154 14.57 18.90 1.20
N LEU A 155 14.96 17.91 2.02
CA LEU A 155 15.94 18.12 3.08
C LEU A 155 17.27 18.66 2.54
N ALA A 156 17.81 18.07 1.47
CA ALA A 156 19.05 18.53 0.87
C ALA A 156 18.97 19.99 0.38
N LYS A 157 17.85 20.37 -0.22
CA LYS A 157 17.60 21.75 -0.65
C LYS A 157 17.46 22.70 0.53
N HIS A 158 16.72 22.31 1.57
CA HIS A 158 16.57 23.10 2.78
C HIS A 158 17.93 23.38 3.43
N LEU A 159 18.75 22.36 3.63
CA LEU A 159 20.10 22.48 4.21
C LEU A 159 21.06 23.33 3.36
N THR A 160 20.77 23.55 2.09
CA THR A 160 21.54 24.43 1.20
C THR A 160 20.91 25.82 1.05
N GLY A 161 19.95 26.17 1.91
CA GLY A 161 19.36 27.52 2.02
C GLY A 161 18.19 27.80 1.08
N HIS A 162 17.57 26.76 0.50
CA HIS A 162 16.34 26.92 -0.27
C HIS A 162 15.12 26.84 0.66
N ASP A 163 14.20 27.76 0.50
CA ASP A 163 12.90 27.73 1.19
C ASP A 163 11.95 26.80 0.42
N ILE A 164 11.93 25.53 0.81
CA ILE A 164 11.14 24.48 0.16
C ILE A 164 10.57 23.52 1.20
N GLU A 165 9.29 23.19 1.06
CA GLU A 165 8.53 22.38 2.00
C GLU A 165 8.17 21.02 1.39
N PHE A 166 8.16 19.98 2.21
CA PHE A 166 7.58 18.69 1.87
C PHE A 166 6.05 18.77 1.97
N LYS A 167 5.37 18.49 0.87
CA LYS A 167 3.91 18.58 0.81
C LYS A 167 3.26 17.27 1.28
N PRO A 168 2.02 17.34 1.84
CA PRO A 168 1.23 16.17 2.20
C PRO A 168 1.14 15.14 1.07
N VAL A 169 1.01 13.86 1.44
CA VAL A 169 1.06 12.73 0.52
C VAL A 169 -0.31 12.13 0.25
N LEU A 170 -0.47 11.49 -0.90
CA LEU A 170 -1.65 10.70 -1.28
C LEU A 170 -1.45 9.19 -1.12
N ASN A 171 -0.25 8.76 -0.75
CA ASN A 171 0.13 7.35 -0.60
C ASN A 171 -0.22 6.50 -1.85
N SER A 172 0.02 7.08 -3.04
CA SER A 172 -0.17 6.35 -4.30
C SER A 172 0.75 5.15 -4.37
N THR A 173 0.18 3.99 -4.66
CA THR A 173 0.93 2.73 -4.75
C THR A 173 0.48 1.92 -5.96
N VAL A 174 1.43 1.23 -6.57
CA VAL A 174 1.20 0.27 -7.65
C VAL A 174 2.07 -0.94 -7.38
N SER A 175 1.53 -2.14 -7.61
CA SER A 175 2.25 -3.40 -7.54
C SER A 175 1.84 -4.29 -8.70
N GLN A 176 2.76 -5.14 -9.14
CA GLN A 176 2.48 -6.16 -10.14
C GLN A 176 2.57 -7.54 -9.49
N ILE A 177 1.47 -8.28 -9.54
CA ILE A 177 1.35 -9.62 -8.97
C ILE A 177 1.10 -10.59 -10.14
N GLY A 178 2.14 -11.30 -10.53
CA GLY A 178 2.09 -12.12 -11.73
C GLY A 178 1.71 -11.32 -12.98
N ARG A 179 0.54 -11.60 -13.55
CA ARG A 179 0.02 -10.88 -14.71
C ARG A 179 -0.95 -9.76 -14.36
N MET A 180 -1.22 -9.55 -13.08
CA MET A 180 -2.16 -8.53 -12.62
C MET A 180 -1.39 -7.34 -12.08
N GLU A 181 -1.77 -6.16 -12.51
CA GLU A 181 -1.40 -4.89 -11.88
C GLU A 181 -2.50 -4.52 -10.88
N MET A 182 -2.09 -4.01 -9.74
CA MET A 182 -2.99 -3.40 -8.75
C MET A 182 -2.49 -2.02 -8.39
N GLY A 183 -3.40 -1.12 -8.05
CA GLY A 183 -3.01 0.20 -7.61
C GLY A 183 -4.09 0.89 -6.79
N ALA A 184 -3.62 1.78 -5.91
CA ALA A 184 -4.50 2.58 -5.07
C ALA A 184 -3.90 3.98 -4.85
N VAL A 185 -4.76 4.95 -4.62
CA VAL A 185 -4.40 6.33 -4.29
C VAL A 185 -5.48 6.96 -3.40
N GLY A 186 -5.06 7.77 -2.44
CA GLY A 186 -5.95 8.39 -1.46
C GLY A 186 -6.34 7.43 -0.34
N ILE A 187 -7.58 7.52 0.14
CA ILE A 187 -8.08 6.69 1.23
C ILE A 187 -9.06 5.63 0.74
N THR A 188 -9.20 4.54 1.49
CA THR A 188 -10.21 3.51 1.26
C THR A 188 -11.58 3.97 1.79
N GLN A 189 -12.66 3.30 1.36
CA GLN A 189 -13.99 3.52 1.93
C GLN A 189 -13.97 3.21 3.44
N GLN A 190 -13.33 2.11 3.82
CA GLN A 190 -13.23 1.72 5.23
C GLN A 190 -12.46 2.76 6.07
N GLU A 191 -11.42 3.38 5.53
CA GLU A 191 -10.72 4.47 6.21
C GLU A 191 -11.61 5.70 6.35
N ALA A 192 -12.37 6.07 5.30
CA ALA A 192 -13.33 7.17 5.36
C ALA A 192 -14.41 6.92 6.42
N GLU A 193 -14.99 5.72 6.47
CA GLU A 193 -15.96 5.30 7.46
C GLU A 193 -15.40 5.37 8.90
N ASN A 194 -14.17 4.90 9.10
CA ASN A 194 -13.49 4.96 10.41
C ASN A 194 -13.20 6.39 10.89
N MET A 195 -13.24 7.36 9.98
CA MET A 195 -13.01 8.79 10.24
C MET A 195 -14.31 9.61 10.20
N ASP A 196 -15.47 8.95 10.16
CA ASP A 196 -16.79 9.60 10.06
C ASP A 196 -16.89 10.54 8.84
N ILE A 197 -16.22 10.19 7.73
CA ILE A 197 -16.31 10.91 6.45
C ILE A 197 -17.37 10.24 5.58
N ASP A 198 -18.48 10.93 5.32
CA ASP A 198 -19.51 10.46 4.40
C ASP A 198 -19.00 10.41 2.97
N VAL A 199 -19.14 9.26 2.32
CA VAL A 199 -18.66 9.03 0.96
C VAL A 199 -19.71 8.43 0.04
N VAL A 200 -19.54 8.70 -1.25
CA VAL A 200 -20.22 8.02 -2.36
C VAL A 200 -19.20 7.13 -3.06
N VAL A 201 -19.56 5.87 -3.26
CA VAL A 201 -18.70 4.87 -3.89
C VAL A 201 -19.26 4.48 -5.25
N SER A 202 -18.39 4.41 -6.25
CA SER A 202 -18.74 3.93 -7.59
C SER A 202 -17.80 2.79 -7.98
N ASN A 203 -18.37 1.63 -8.29
CA ASN A 203 -17.63 0.47 -8.81
C ASN A 203 -17.82 0.39 -10.33
N ILE A 204 -16.74 0.33 -11.06
CA ILE A 204 -16.69 0.36 -12.52
C ILE A 204 -15.94 -0.86 -13.02
N GLU A 205 -16.58 -1.62 -13.91
CA GLU A 205 -15.94 -2.67 -14.69
C GLU A 205 -15.86 -2.20 -16.14
N SER A 206 -14.67 -2.16 -16.68
CA SER A 206 -14.39 -1.61 -18.00
C SER A 206 -13.29 -2.41 -18.70
N LEU A 207 -12.75 -1.85 -19.75
CA LEU A 207 -11.64 -2.41 -20.51
C LEU A 207 -10.45 -1.46 -20.47
N SER A 208 -9.27 -2.02 -20.54
CA SER A 208 -7.99 -1.27 -20.61
C SER A 208 -7.91 -0.34 -21.84
N LYS A 209 -8.56 -0.73 -22.92
CA LYS A 209 -8.63 -0.02 -24.23
C LYS A 209 -10.05 -0.04 -24.77
N ALA A 210 -10.32 0.77 -25.78
CA ALA A 210 -11.58 0.74 -26.47
C ALA A 210 -11.91 -0.68 -26.99
N ARG A 211 -13.17 -1.11 -26.88
CA ARG A 211 -13.60 -2.49 -27.17
C ARG A 211 -13.18 -3.02 -28.54
N TYR A 212 -13.04 -2.15 -29.51
CA TYR A 212 -12.63 -2.52 -30.89
C TYR A 212 -11.10 -2.71 -31.03
N TYR A 213 -10.32 -2.34 -30.02
CA TYR A 213 -8.87 -2.56 -30.04
C TYR A 213 -8.54 -4.02 -29.69
N PRO A 214 -7.71 -4.69 -30.49
CA PRO A 214 -7.26 -6.04 -30.19
C PRO A 214 -6.52 -6.10 -28.84
N GLY A 215 -6.79 -7.17 -28.08
CA GLY A 215 -6.07 -7.46 -26.84
C GLY A 215 -6.45 -6.58 -25.65
N SER A 216 -7.59 -5.85 -25.70
CA SER A 216 -8.09 -5.15 -24.52
C SER A 216 -8.36 -6.14 -23.38
N LYS A 217 -8.09 -5.73 -22.16
CA LYS A 217 -8.19 -6.55 -20.94
C LYS A 217 -9.20 -5.95 -19.97
N PRO A 218 -9.84 -6.78 -19.14
CA PRO A 218 -10.68 -6.29 -18.06
C PRO A 218 -9.92 -5.36 -17.12
N LEU A 219 -10.58 -4.30 -16.69
CA LEU A 219 -10.12 -3.32 -15.72
C LEU A 219 -11.23 -3.07 -14.71
N TYR A 220 -10.88 -3.15 -13.46
CA TYR A 220 -11.78 -2.91 -12.32
C TYR A 220 -11.32 -1.66 -11.59
N LEU A 221 -12.26 -0.77 -11.31
CA LEU A 221 -11.99 0.50 -10.63
C LEU A 221 -13.08 0.76 -9.59
N LYS A 222 -12.66 1.14 -8.40
CA LYS A 222 -13.50 1.69 -7.35
C LYS A 222 -13.11 3.14 -7.12
N LEU A 223 -14.07 4.05 -7.27
CA LEU A 223 -13.91 5.48 -7.00
C LEU A 223 -14.62 5.85 -5.71
N ILE A 224 -13.94 6.63 -4.88
CA ILE A 224 -14.44 7.10 -3.60
C ILE A 224 -14.47 8.63 -3.64
N SER A 225 -15.64 9.22 -3.44
CA SER A 225 -15.82 10.67 -3.42
C SER A 225 -16.59 11.12 -2.18
N LYS A 226 -16.38 12.36 -1.76
CA LYS A 226 -17.22 13.02 -0.75
C LYS A 226 -18.63 13.30 -1.31
N LEU A 227 -19.59 13.67 -0.45
CA LEU A 227 -20.95 14.04 -0.86
C LEU A 227 -20.99 15.22 -1.84
N ASP A 228 -19.99 16.10 -1.83
CA ASP A 228 -19.84 17.21 -2.77
C ASP A 228 -19.19 16.80 -4.11
N ALA A 229 -19.03 15.49 -4.31
CA ALA A 229 -18.38 14.84 -5.45
C ALA A 229 -16.86 15.03 -5.57
N THR A 230 -16.18 15.60 -4.58
CA THR A 230 -14.71 15.68 -4.55
C THR A 230 -14.12 14.28 -4.43
N ILE A 231 -13.24 13.91 -5.36
CA ILE A 231 -12.59 12.58 -5.38
C ILE A 231 -11.50 12.53 -4.32
N ILE A 232 -11.54 11.50 -3.45
CA ILE A 232 -10.62 11.33 -2.32
C ILE A 232 -9.95 9.97 -2.28
N GLY A 233 -10.36 9.02 -3.12
CA GLY A 233 -9.76 7.70 -3.18
C GLY A 233 -10.09 6.99 -4.49
N CYS A 234 -9.16 6.15 -4.91
CA CYS A 234 -9.35 5.27 -6.05
C CYS A 234 -8.56 3.99 -5.85
N GLN A 235 -9.19 2.86 -6.15
CA GLN A 235 -8.58 1.53 -6.16
C GLN A 235 -8.82 0.91 -7.52
N MET A 236 -7.83 0.24 -8.07
CA MET A 236 -8.00 -0.43 -9.36
C MET A 236 -7.08 -1.63 -9.51
N PHE A 237 -7.52 -2.59 -10.33
CA PHE A 237 -6.70 -3.69 -10.78
C PHE A 237 -7.07 -4.13 -12.19
N GLY A 238 -6.14 -4.77 -12.86
CA GLY A 238 -6.30 -5.28 -14.22
C GLY A 238 -5.02 -5.94 -14.71
N GLN A 239 -4.99 -6.37 -15.96
CA GLN A 239 -3.79 -6.99 -16.54
C GLN A 239 -2.86 -5.97 -17.21
N GLU A 240 -3.29 -4.74 -17.38
CA GLU A 240 -2.51 -3.66 -18.02
C GLU A 240 -3.12 -2.29 -17.70
N ALA A 241 -2.31 -1.25 -17.80
CA ALA A 241 -2.70 0.15 -17.76
C ALA A 241 -3.28 0.63 -16.42
N VAL A 242 -2.94 -0.05 -15.32
CA VAL A 242 -3.31 0.38 -13.96
C VAL A 242 -2.37 1.48 -13.49
N ALA A 243 -1.06 1.33 -13.70
CA ALA A 243 -0.07 2.29 -13.24
C ALA A 243 -0.34 3.70 -13.79
N GLU A 244 -0.57 3.82 -15.09
CA GLU A 244 -0.83 5.11 -15.77
C GLU A 244 -2.13 5.77 -15.29
N ARG A 245 -3.12 4.94 -14.92
CA ARG A 245 -4.38 5.45 -14.36
C ARG A 245 -4.24 5.87 -12.91
N VAL A 246 -3.41 5.18 -12.12
CA VAL A 246 -3.07 5.61 -10.76
C VAL A 246 -2.37 6.96 -10.80
N ASP A 247 -1.42 7.17 -11.72
CA ASP A 247 -0.77 8.46 -11.92
C ASP A 247 -1.77 9.56 -12.28
N THR A 248 -2.69 9.27 -13.19
CA THR A 248 -3.78 10.19 -13.57
C THR A 248 -4.67 10.50 -12.37
N MET A 249 -5.11 9.49 -11.61
CA MET A 249 -5.95 9.69 -10.43
C MET A 249 -5.20 10.42 -9.31
N THR A 250 -3.89 10.20 -9.20
CA THR A 250 -3.04 10.96 -8.26
C THR A 250 -3.06 12.45 -8.59
N ALA A 251 -2.93 12.81 -9.87
CA ALA A 251 -3.03 14.19 -10.31
C ALA A 251 -4.42 14.80 -10.05
N ILE A 252 -5.48 14.07 -10.38
CA ILE A 252 -6.88 14.46 -10.16
C ILE A 252 -7.14 14.73 -8.67
N ILE A 253 -6.81 13.79 -7.80
CA ILE A 253 -7.04 13.88 -6.36
C ILE A 253 -6.18 14.99 -5.74
N SER A 254 -4.94 15.17 -6.20
CA SER A 254 -4.05 16.25 -5.72
C SER A 254 -4.62 17.63 -5.98
N GLN A 255 -5.39 17.80 -7.05
CA GLN A 255 -6.07 19.04 -7.41
C GLN A 255 -7.49 19.15 -6.80
N LYS A 256 -7.92 18.15 -6.01
CA LYS A 256 -9.25 18.10 -5.37
C LYS A 256 -10.40 18.21 -6.38
N LEU A 257 -10.23 17.64 -7.58
CA LEU A 257 -11.24 17.70 -8.63
C LEU A 257 -12.49 16.89 -8.25
N LYS A 258 -13.62 17.29 -8.80
CA LYS A 258 -14.92 16.63 -8.64
C LYS A 258 -15.15 15.63 -9.77
N CYS A 259 -16.01 14.64 -9.54
CA CYS A 259 -16.39 13.66 -10.54
C CYS A 259 -16.92 14.28 -11.86
N SER A 260 -17.51 15.48 -11.79
CA SER A 260 -18.02 16.20 -12.97
C SER A 260 -16.95 16.94 -13.78
N GLU A 261 -15.72 16.96 -13.31
CA GLU A 261 -14.59 17.71 -13.92
C GLU A 261 -13.59 16.77 -14.59
N VAL A 262 -13.87 15.46 -14.59
CA VAL A 262 -12.97 14.40 -15.07
C VAL A 262 -13.57 13.61 -16.23
#